data_97ec3e72b7041f063bac0232acf2a52c
#
_entry.id   97ec3e72b7041f063bac0232acf2a52c
#
_cell.length_a   1.000
_cell.length_b   1.000
_cell.length_c   1.000
_cell.angle_alpha   90.00
_cell.angle_beta   90.00
_cell.angle_gamma   90.00
#
_symmetry.space_group_name_H-M   'P 1'
#
loop_
_entity.id
_entity.type
_entity.pdbx_description
1 polymer ?
#
loop_
_entity_poly.entity_id
_entity_poly.type
_entity_poly.pdbx_seq_one_letter_code
_entity_poly.pdbx_strand_id
1 'polypeptide(L)'
;MRTFIFIFIFSCFGCLSIRAQELRSLLVELDKCVEQKERYRTPRLQRIDSLKQRLQAEKGEGLYGVYEALYQSYSHFCTDSALFYLDGMSRLPETKEYPQKHTQVELDRAEQLAIMGAYSDAEDIVTGLNANQMGDKERTRYYHVCRTIYGWMADYMRSTPTLSKELLDKTRLYRDSIISNETDPLSRDIVKADRLLANGKVSEAKRLIDKHIDHAEREQKSYVYFILSEIYRQQNDTKEQIHYLTLAAIEDLRRGVTEYAALPLLASKLMERDDVERAYNYLFCSLEDANFCNAKLRSMEVSEVFPIIEKSYKQKERMARQTERALLLGVSVLAIMLVLAVLNLRSQMHKLSQTRQQLSVANDQLEEANRLLGQRNDSLQESNTMLQQMDRVKEDYIALFLDRCRKYLSALEAYRKSLLKLAKSNQSTELMKKLKDDTLIEEEQQKLYDDFDEAFLDLHPRFVEKFNALLRPEERITPKRHERLNTELRIFALIRLGVTDTAQIAQFLDYSMPTIYNYRSRIRSKSIYSKEEFDTKLMEL
;
A
#
# COMPACT_ATOMS: atom_id res chain seq x y z
N MET A 1 -11.72 16.68 40.00
CA MET A 1 -11.94 16.85 38.55
C MET A 1 -10.69 16.79 37.70
N ARG A 2 -9.57 17.46 38.06
CA ARG A 2 -8.28 17.38 37.31
C ARG A 2 -7.65 15.99 37.22
N THR A 3 -7.73 15.20 38.28
CA THR A 3 -7.18 13.82 38.30
C THR A 3 -7.97 12.83 37.43
N PHE A 4 -9.28 13.00 37.30
CA PHE A 4 -10.12 12.16 36.42
C PHE A 4 -9.88 12.44 34.93
N ILE A 5 -9.55 13.68 34.57
CA ILE A 5 -9.21 14.05 33.19
C ILE A 5 -7.85 13.46 32.79
N PHE A 6 -6.87 13.42 33.69
CA PHE A 6 -5.56 12.84 33.43
C PHE A 6 -5.63 11.30 33.24
N ILE A 7 -6.44 10.58 34.03
CA ILE A 7 -6.64 9.14 33.91
C ILE A 7 -7.38 8.81 32.60
N PHE A 8 -8.34 9.64 32.19
CA PHE A 8 -9.07 9.44 30.93
C PHE A 8 -8.18 9.70 29.70
N ILE A 9 -7.31 10.73 29.72
CA ILE A 9 -6.35 11.02 28.66
C ILE A 9 -5.30 9.91 28.55
N PHE A 10 -4.78 9.39 29.67
CA PHE A 10 -3.78 8.31 29.67
C PHE A 10 -4.39 6.97 29.22
N SER A 11 -5.65 6.70 29.56
CA SER A 11 -6.39 5.52 29.06
C SER A 11 -6.66 5.60 27.57
N CYS A 12 -7.02 6.77 27.01
CA CYS A 12 -7.19 6.97 25.58
C CYS A 12 -5.87 6.85 24.79
N PHE A 13 -4.76 7.36 25.33
CA PHE A 13 -3.44 7.22 24.70
C PHE A 13 -2.94 5.77 24.73
N GLY A 14 -3.20 5.03 25.80
CA GLY A 14 -2.91 3.60 25.90
C GLY A 14 -3.68 2.76 24.89
N CYS A 15 -4.98 2.98 24.74
CA CYS A 15 -5.81 2.29 23.73
C CYS A 15 -5.39 2.63 22.28
N LEU A 16 -5.01 3.87 22.00
CA LEU A 16 -4.55 4.28 20.66
C LEU A 16 -3.21 3.64 20.28
N SER A 17 -2.30 3.46 21.26
CA SER A 17 -1.01 2.80 21.02
C SER A 17 -1.15 1.28 20.83
N ILE A 18 -2.03 0.63 21.59
CA ILE A 18 -2.31 -0.82 21.49
C ILE A 18 -2.93 -1.13 20.13
N ARG A 19 -3.96 -0.40 19.70
CA ARG A 19 -4.59 -0.59 18.38
C ARG A 19 -3.66 -0.27 17.20
N ALA A 20 -2.76 0.69 17.34
CA ALA A 20 -1.76 0.96 16.31
C ALA A 20 -0.73 -0.17 16.18
N GLN A 21 -0.38 -0.80 17.28
CA GLN A 21 0.51 -1.97 17.32
C GLN A 21 -0.19 -3.22 16.76
N GLU A 22 -1.47 -3.39 17.05
CA GLU A 22 -2.31 -4.47 16.50
C GLU A 22 -2.41 -4.38 14.97
N LEU A 23 -2.70 -3.21 14.41
CA LEU A 23 -2.74 -3.02 12.96
C LEU A 23 -1.38 -3.31 12.31
N ARG A 24 -0.27 -2.90 12.94
CA ARG A 24 1.07 -3.22 12.43
C ARG A 24 1.33 -4.73 12.41
N SER A 25 0.93 -5.45 13.45
CA SER A 25 1.09 -6.91 13.50
C SER A 25 0.25 -7.62 12.45
N LEU A 26 -0.99 -7.17 12.22
CA LEU A 26 -1.85 -7.69 11.15
C LEU A 26 -1.28 -7.43 9.76
N LEU A 27 -0.72 -6.25 9.54
CA LEU A 27 -0.08 -5.94 8.28
C LEU A 27 1.17 -6.81 8.04
N VAL A 28 1.97 -7.09 9.06
CA VAL A 28 3.10 -8.05 8.98
C VAL A 28 2.61 -9.48 8.73
N GLU A 29 1.49 -9.87 9.33
CA GLU A 29 0.86 -11.16 9.07
C GLU A 29 0.40 -11.27 7.61
N LEU A 30 -0.21 -10.21 7.08
CA LEU A 30 -0.62 -10.16 5.68
C LEU A 30 0.59 -10.20 4.74
N ASP A 31 1.70 -9.51 5.07
CA ASP A 31 2.97 -9.60 4.34
C ASP A 31 3.40 -11.06 4.16
N LYS A 32 3.42 -11.81 5.26
CA LYS A 32 3.73 -13.24 5.24
C LYS A 32 2.73 -14.05 4.41
N CYS A 33 1.43 -13.70 4.46
CA CYS A 33 0.42 -14.40 3.67
C CYS A 33 0.65 -14.20 2.17
N VAL A 34 1.05 -13.01 1.74
CA VAL A 34 1.38 -12.73 0.34
C VAL A 34 2.65 -13.46 -0.10
N GLU A 35 3.71 -13.43 0.72
CA GLU A 35 4.94 -14.17 0.44
C GLU A 35 4.70 -15.68 0.34
N GLN A 36 3.78 -16.21 1.13
CA GLN A 36 3.47 -17.62 1.21
C GLN A 36 2.22 -18.02 0.42
N LYS A 37 1.72 -17.19 -0.51
CA LYS A 37 0.46 -17.45 -1.23
C LYS A 37 0.44 -18.82 -1.92
N GLU A 38 1.54 -19.26 -2.49
CA GLU A 38 1.64 -20.55 -3.16
C GLU A 38 1.49 -21.73 -2.18
N ARG A 39 1.97 -21.58 -0.95
CA ARG A 39 1.76 -22.59 0.09
C ARG A 39 0.26 -22.76 0.43
N TYR A 40 -0.48 -21.67 0.45
CA TYR A 40 -1.93 -21.72 0.71
C TYR A 40 -2.72 -22.30 -0.48
N ARG A 41 -2.18 -22.25 -1.70
CA ARG A 41 -2.76 -22.85 -2.91
C ARG A 41 -2.47 -24.35 -3.03
N THR A 42 -1.39 -24.82 -2.45
CA THR A 42 -0.94 -26.22 -2.56
C THR A 42 -2.03 -27.24 -2.21
N PRO A 43 -2.80 -27.12 -1.10
CA PRO A 43 -3.86 -28.08 -0.80
C PRO A 43 -4.96 -28.13 -1.87
N ARG A 44 -5.31 -26.97 -2.47
CA ARG A 44 -6.29 -26.89 -3.56
C ARG A 44 -5.77 -27.59 -4.80
N LEU A 45 -4.50 -27.34 -5.17
CA LEU A 45 -3.87 -27.97 -6.33
C LEU A 45 -3.79 -29.49 -6.15
N GLN A 46 -3.41 -29.98 -4.98
CA GLN A 46 -3.40 -31.41 -4.67
C GLN A 46 -4.80 -32.04 -4.78
N ARG A 47 -5.85 -31.34 -4.30
CA ARG A 47 -7.24 -31.78 -4.47
C ARG A 47 -7.63 -31.84 -5.95
N ILE A 48 -7.28 -30.83 -6.73
CA ILE A 48 -7.53 -30.78 -8.18
C ILE A 48 -6.85 -31.97 -8.88
N ASP A 49 -5.58 -32.26 -8.56
CA ASP A 49 -4.87 -33.38 -9.17
C ASP A 49 -5.49 -34.73 -8.82
N SER A 50 -5.89 -34.91 -7.57
CA SER A 50 -6.63 -36.12 -7.14
C SER A 50 -7.97 -36.26 -7.89
N LEU A 51 -8.72 -35.16 -8.05
CA LEU A 51 -9.98 -35.17 -8.78
C LEU A 51 -9.79 -35.45 -10.28
N LYS A 52 -8.73 -34.94 -10.89
CA LYS A 52 -8.38 -35.25 -12.29
C LYS A 52 -8.03 -36.73 -12.49
N GLN A 53 -7.32 -37.34 -11.55
CA GLN A 53 -7.08 -38.79 -11.58
C GLN A 53 -8.39 -39.58 -11.45
N ARG A 54 -9.30 -39.16 -10.56
CA ARG A 54 -10.62 -39.75 -10.45
C ARG A 54 -11.41 -39.60 -11.74
N LEU A 55 -11.37 -38.45 -12.39
CA LEU A 55 -12.08 -38.19 -13.65
C LEU A 55 -11.67 -39.18 -14.76
N GLN A 56 -10.38 -39.58 -14.79
CA GLN A 56 -9.89 -40.57 -15.76
C GLN A 56 -10.40 -41.99 -15.45
N ALA A 57 -10.65 -42.32 -14.20
CA ALA A 57 -11.07 -43.64 -13.76
C ALA A 57 -12.60 -43.79 -13.67
N GLU A 58 -13.32 -42.70 -13.40
CA GLU A 58 -14.78 -42.68 -13.16
C GLU A 58 -15.58 -42.86 -14.45
N LYS A 59 -16.66 -43.62 -14.37
CA LYS A 59 -17.62 -43.81 -15.47
C LYS A 59 -19.04 -43.85 -14.92
N GLY A 60 -20.02 -43.41 -15.73
CA GLY A 60 -21.44 -43.46 -15.37
C GLY A 60 -21.84 -42.36 -14.35
N GLU A 61 -22.73 -42.71 -13.44
CA GLU A 61 -23.42 -41.77 -12.53
C GLU A 61 -22.48 -40.99 -11.60
N GLY A 62 -21.28 -41.49 -11.29
CA GLY A 62 -20.28 -40.79 -10.47
C GLY A 62 -19.62 -39.62 -11.16
N LEU A 63 -19.69 -39.55 -12.48
CA LEU A 63 -18.95 -38.58 -13.30
C LEU A 63 -19.41 -37.14 -13.07
N TYR A 64 -20.70 -36.90 -12.88
CA TYR A 64 -21.24 -35.58 -12.57
C TYR A 64 -20.62 -35.02 -11.28
N GLY A 65 -20.57 -35.81 -10.20
CA GLY A 65 -19.99 -35.38 -8.92
C GLY A 65 -18.49 -35.06 -9.00
N VAL A 66 -17.74 -35.75 -9.88
CA VAL A 66 -16.33 -35.45 -10.11
C VAL A 66 -16.15 -34.14 -10.87
N TYR A 67 -16.94 -33.91 -11.92
CA TYR A 67 -16.95 -32.63 -12.65
C TYR A 67 -17.35 -31.47 -11.74
N GLU A 68 -18.41 -31.64 -10.95
CA GLU A 68 -18.86 -30.64 -9.97
C GLU A 68 -17.77 -30.30 -8.95
N ALA A 69 -17.10 -31.33 -8.40
CA ALA A 69 -16.01 -31.12 -7.45
C ALA A 69 -14.79 -30.41 -8.11
N LEU A 70 -14.50 -30.69 -9.38
CA LEU A 70 -13.48 -30.00 -10.15
C LEU A 70 -13.89 -28.55 -10.40
N TYR A 71 -15.12 -28.31 -10.85
CA TYR A 71 -15.65 -26.97 -11.01
C TYR A 71 -15.52 -26.16 -9.71
N GLN A 72 -16.00 -26.68 -8.58
CA GLN A 72 -15.91 -26.03 -7.28
C GLN A 72 -14.45 -25.74 -6.87
N SER A 73 -13.52 -26.63 -7.24
CA SER A 73 -12.10 -26.44 -6.95
C SER A 73 -11.47 -25.37 -7.83
N TYR A 74 -12.01 -25.09 -9.03
CA TYR A 74 -11.54 -24.05 -9.94
C TYR A 74 -12.32 -22.74 -9.83
N SER A 75 -13.52 -22.74 -9.28
CA SER A 75 -14.32 -21.54 -9.05
C SER A 75 -13.53 -20.55 -8.19
N HIS A 76 -13.49 -19.27 -8.59
CA HIS A 76 -12.69 -18.19 -7.98
C HIS A 76 -11.19 -18.47 -7.88
N PHE A 77 -10.69 -19.44 -8.68
CA PHE A 77 -9.28 -19.78 -8.76
C PHE A 77 -8.75 -19.72 -10.20
N CYS A 78 -9.46 -20.31 -11.16
CA CYS A 78 -9.11 -20.24 -12.57
C CYS A 78 -10.38 -20.41 -13.43
N THR A 79 -10.88 -19.30 -13.96
CA THR A 79 -12.17 -19.21 -14.65
C THR A 79 -12.24 -20.09 -15.90
N ASP A 80 -11.15 -20.13 -16.71
CA ASP A 80 -11.09 -20.96 -17.92
C ASP A 80 -11.27 -22.44 -17.58
N SER A 81 -10.57 -22.91 -16.52
CA SER A 81 -10.72 -24.29 -16.06
C SER A 81 -12.10 -24.56 -15.47
N ALA A 82 -12.66 -23.60 -14.73
CA ALA A 82 -14.02 -23.71 -14.19
C ALA A 82 -15.05 -23.87 -15.32
N LEU A 83 -14.99 -23.05 -16.35
CA LEU A 83 -15.85 -23.14 -17.55
C LEU A 83 -15.66 -24.45 -18.28
N PHE A 84 -14.42 -24.94 -18.43
CA PHE A 84 -14.15 -26.24 -19.06
C PHE A 84 -14.89 -27.39 -18.35
N TYR A 85 -14.88 -27.40 -17.00
CA TYR A 85 -15.59 -28.45 -16.25
C TYR A 85 -17.11 -28.25 -16.24
N LEU A 86 -17.60 -27.02 -16.27
CA LEU A 86 -19.03 -26.74 -16.48
C LEU A 86 -19.52 -27.21 -17.86
N ASP A 87 -18.69 -27.02 -18.89
CA ASP A 87 -18.97 -27.59 -20.22
C ASP A 87 -19.02 -29.11 -20.21
N GLY A 88 -18.14 -29.75 -19.45
CA GLY A 88 -18.22 -31.20 -19.22
C GLY A 88 -19.53 -31.60 -18.55
N MET A 89 -19.93 -30.90 -17.48
CA MET A 89 -21.18 -31.13 -16.75
C MET A 89 -22.41 -30.97 -17.64
N SER A 90 -22.44 -29.93 -18.47
CA SER A 90 -23.61 -29.63 -19.34
C SER A 90 -23.91 -30.74 -20.37
N ARG A 91 -22.89 -31.53 -20.73
CA ARG A 91 -23.01 -32.63 -21.70
C ARG A 91 -23.49 -33.94 -21.09
N LEU A 92 -23.45 -34.05 -19.75
CA LEU A 92 -23.83 -35.29 -19.06
C LEU A 92 -25.34 -35.54 -19.11
N PRO A 93 -25.76 -36.82 -19.12
CA PRO A 93 -27.16 -37.19 -19.10
C PRO A 93 -27.93 -36.58 -17.93
N GLU A 94 -27.33 -36.59 -16.74
CA GLU A 94 -27.94 -36.06 -15.49
C GLU A 94 -28.29 -34.57 -15.60
N THR A 95 -27.49 -33.78 -16.30
CA THR A 95 -27.80 -32.36 -16.53
C THR A 95 -28.98 -32.17 -17.49
N LYS A 96 -29.16 -33.10 -18.45
CA LYS A 96 -30.26 -33.06 -19.42
C LYS A 96 -31.55 -33.58 -18.83
N GLU A 97 -31.47 -34.59 -17.97
CA GLU A 97 -32.64 -35.26 -17.39
C GLU A 97 -33.22 -34.48 -16.20
N TYR A 98 -32.34 -33.76 -15.43
CA TYR A 98 -32.76 -33.05 -14.23
C TYR A 98 -32.70 -31.52 -14.47
N PRO A 99 -33.84 -30.84 -14.62
CA PRO A 99 -33.90 -29.39 -14.87
C PRO A 99 -33.17 -28.57 -13.81
N GLN A 100 -33.17 -29.04 -12.56
CA GLN A 100 -32.45 -28.40 -11.44
C GLN A 100 -30.94 -28.40 -11.65
N LYS A 101 -30.34 -29.52 -12.07
CA LYS A 101 -28.93 -29.62 -12.41
C LYS A 101 -28.56 -28.72 -13.61
N HIS A 102 -29.42 -28.66 -14.60
CA HIS A 102 -29.26 -27.76 -15.74
C HIS A 102 -29.25 -26.31 -15.29
N THR A 103 -30.22 -25.88 -14.49
CA THR A 103 -30.29 -24.52 -13.94
C THR A 103 -29.06 -24.19 -13.13
N GLN A 104 -28.59 -25.11 -12.28
CA GLN A 104 -27.36 -24.89 -11.47
C GLN A 104 -26.14 -24.67 -12.37
N VAL A 105 -25.95 -25.55 -13.39
CA VAL A 105 -24.81 -25.44 -14.32
C VAL A 105 -24.86 -24.12 -15.10
N GLU A 106 -26.03 -23.69 -15.55
CA GLU A 106 -26.16 -22.41 -16.25
C GLU A 106 -25.96 -21.20 -15.35
N LEU A 107 -26.43 -21.24 -14.11
CA LEU A 107 -26.14 -20.16 -13.12
C LEU A 107 -24.66 -20.08 -12.80
N ASP A 108 -24.02 -21.21 -12.59
CA ASP A 108 -22.57 -21.27 -12.31
C ASP A 108 -21.76 -20.81 -13.53
N ARG A 109 -22.21 -21.15 -14.76
CA ARG A 109 -21.63 -20.67 -16.02
C ARG A 109 -21.75 -19.14 -16.14
N ALA A 110 -22.93 -18.60 -15.89
CA ALA A 110 -23.20 -17.17 -15.96
C ALA A 110 -22.28 -16.39 -14.97
N GLU A 111 -22.08 -16.93 -13.76
CA GLU A 111 -21.18 -16.33 -12.78
C GLU A 111 -19.73 -16.34 -13.25
N GLN A 112 -19.23 -17.46 -13.81
CA GLN A 112 -17.87 -17.54 -14.34
C GLN A 112 -17.67 -16.61 -15.55
N LEU A 113 -18.64 -16.51 -16.45
CA LEU A 113 -18.61 -15.57 -17.58
C LEU A 113 -18.55 -14.12 -17.08
N ALA A 114 -19.28 -13.80 -16.01
CA ALA A 114 -19.24 -12.47 -15.43
C ALA A 114 -17.84 -12.16 -14.78
N ILE A 115 -17.21 -13.13 -14.13
CA ILE A 115 -15.83 -13.00 -13.62
C ILE A 115 -14.87 -12.71 -14.78
N MET A 116 -15.02 -13.42 -15.90
CA MET A 116 -14.23 -13.23 -17.11
C MET A 116 -14.52 -11.89 -17.82
N GLY A 117 -15.63 -11.23 -17.48
CA GLY A 117 -16.07 -9.98 -18.12
C GLY A 117 -16.92 -10.18 -19.38
N ALA A 118 -17.34 -11.42 -19.66
CA ALA A 118 -18.27 -11.75 -20.74
C ALA A 118 -19.72 -11.49 -20.29
N TYR A 119 -20.02 -10.22 -20.01
CA TYR A 119 -21.28 -9.83 -19.37
C TYR A 119 -22.50 -10.05 -20.23
N SER A 120 -22.40 -9.88 -21.57
CA SER A 120 -23.51 -10.13 -22.50
C SER A 120 -23.91 -11.59 -22.44
N ASP A 121 -22.94 -12.50 -22.54
CA ASP A 121 -23.21 -13.94 -22.49
C ASP A 121 -23.78 -14.36 -21.13
N ALA A 122 -23.29 -13.76 -20.05
CA ALA A 122 -23.81 -13.99 -18.70
C ALA A 122 -25.25 -13.48 -18.54
N GLU A 123 -25.58 -12.31 -19.11
CA GLU A 123 -26.94 -11.74 -19.11
C GLU A 123 -27.88 -12.59 -19.93
N ASP A 124 -27.48 -13.05 -21.14
CA ASP A 124 -28.28 -13.90 -21.99
C ASP A 124 -28.68 -15.20 -21.27
N ILE A 125 -27.75 -15.81 -20.54
CA ILE A 125 -28.05 -17.00 -19.74
C ILE A 125 -29.11 -16.69 -18.66
N VAL A 126 -28.88 -15.68 -17.83
CA VAL A 126 -29.80 -15.42 -16.70
C VAL A 126 -31.16 -14.91 -17.17
N THR A 127 -31.25 -14.21 -18.30
CA THR A 127 -32.51 -13.76 -18.86
C THR A 127 -33.28 -14.89 -19.54
N GLY A 128 -32.57 -15.91 -20.06
CA GLY A 128 -33.16 -17.13 -20.60
C GLY A 128 -33.75 -18.06 -19.54
N LEU A 129 -33.37 -17.90 -18.26
CA LEU A 129 -33.86 -18.72 -17.15
C LEU A 129 -35.18 -18.18 -16.59
N ASN A 130 -36.12 -19.09 -16.28
CA ASN A 130 -37.42 -18.73 -15.70
C ASN A 130 -37.43 -18.95 -14.17
N ALA A 131 -37.27 -17.88 -13.41
CA ALA A 131 -37.25 -17.94 -11.94
C ALA A 131 -38.53 -18.52 -11.32
N ASN A 132 -39.69 -18.45 -12.01
CA ASN A 132 -40.95 -18.98 -11.49
C ASN A 132 -41.00 -20.51 -11.53
N GLN A 133 -40.14 -21.14 -12.31
CA GLN A 133 -40.05 -22.61 -12.44
C GLN A 133 -38.99 -23.20 -11.49
N MET A 134 -38.25 -22.34 -10.78
CA MET A 134 -37.18 -22.73 -9.86
C MET A 134 -37.72 -23.03 -8.46
N GLY A 135 -37.13 -24.02 -7.81
CA GLY A 135 -37.27 -24.21 -6.36
C GLY A 135 -36.72 -23.03 -5.55
N ASP A 136 -37.07 -22.94 -4.27
CA ASP A 136 -36.70 -21.77 -3.45
C ASP A 136 -35.20 -21.55 -3.37
N LYS A 137 -34.38 -22.60 -3.19
CA LYS A 137 -32.92 -22.51 -3.16
C LYS A 137 -32.31 -22.05 -4.48
N GLU A 138 -32.79 -22.63 -5.58
CA GLU A 138 -32.32 -22.27 -6.92
C GLU A 138 -32.68 -20.83 -7.26
N ARG A 139 -33.91 -20.44 -6.95
CA ARG A 139 -34.39 -19.07 -7.15
C ARG A 139 -33.57 -18.05 -6.33
N THR A 140 -33.23 -18.38 -5.10
CA THR A 140 -32.36 -17.54 -4.30
C THR A 140 -30.96 -17.45 -4.92
N ARG A 141 -30.38 -18.59 -5.37
CA ARG A 141 -29.10 -18.60 -6.09
C ARG A 141 -29.15 -17.78 -7.37
N TYR A 142 -30.22 -17.90 -8.14
CA TYR A 142 -30.48 -17.09 -9.33
C TYR A 142 -30.44 -15.59 -9.01
N TYR A 143 -31.10 -15.15 -7.92
CA TYR A 143 -31.05 -13.74 -7.52
C TYR A 143 -29.65 -13.28 -7.12
N HIS A 144 -28.87 -14.12 -6.45
CA HIS A 144 -27.48 -13.81 -6.15
C HIS A 144 -26.64 -13.63 -7.41
N VAL A 145 -26.75 -14.53 -8.37
CA VAL A 145 -26.02 -14.46 -9.63
C VAL A 145 -26.41 -13.22 -10.42
N CYS A 146 -27.72 -12.96 -10.57
CA CYS A 146 -28.20 -11.75 -11.24
C CYS A 146 -27.70 -10.47 -10.57
N ARG A 147 -27.78 -10.38 -9.22
CA ARG A 147 -27.25 -9.24 -8.47
C ARG A 147 -25.76 -9.02 -8.75
N THR A 148 -24.99 -10.09 -8.78
CA THR A 148 -23.55 -10.05 -9.05
C THR A 148 -23.26 -9.57 -10.47
N ILE A 149 -23.90 -10.16 -11.47
CA ILE A 149 -23.73 -9.79 -12.89
C ILE A 149 -24.05 -8.31 -13.09
N TYR A 150 -25.26 -7.87 -12.68
CA TYR A 150 -25.68 -6.48 -12.89
C TYR A 150 -24.87 -5.48 -12.06
N GLY A 151 -24.41 -5.88 -10.87
CA GLY A 151 -23.51 -5.06 -10.06
C GLY A 151 -22.15 -4.85 -10.76
N TRP A 152 -21.54 -5.91 -11.25
CA TRP A 152 -20.26 -5.83 -11.97
C TRP A 152 -20.38 -5.12 -13.32
N MET A 153 -21.48 -5.33 -14.02
CA MET A 153 -21.79 -4.54 -15.23
C MET A 153 -21.91 -3.05 -14.92
N ALA A 154 -22.55 -2.68 -13.82
CA ALA A 154 -22.68 -1.29 -13.40
C ALA A 154 -21.31 -0.65 -13.06
N ASP A 155 -20.43 -1.41 -12.39
CA ASP A 155 -19.06 -0.99 -12.09
C ASP A 155 -18.22 -0.86 -13.36
N TYR A 156 -18.36 -1.79 -14.29
CA TYR A 156 -17.69 -1.73 -15.60
C TYR A 156 -18.17 -0.53 -16.43
N MET A 157 -19.48 -0.23 -16.40
CA MET A 157 -20.12 0.85 -17.17
C MET A 157 -20.19 2.18 -16.41
N ARG A 158 -19.41 2.37 -15.34
CA ARG A 158 -19.44 3.60 -14.52
C ARG A 158 -19.13 4.88 -15.29
N SER A 159 -18.41 4.80 -16.41
CA SER A 159 -18.16 5.93 -17.31
C SER A 159 -19.41 6.35 -18.11
N THR A 160 -20.47 5.53 -18.13
CA THR A 160 -21.74 5.79 -18.81
C THR A 160 -22.87 5.88 -17.77
N PRO A 161 -23.12 7.06 -17.16
CA PRO A 161 -23.97 7.19 -15.98
C PRO A 161 -25.40 6.68 -16.15
N THR A 162 -26.00 6.86 -17.34
CA THR A 162 -27.37 6.42 -17.62
C THR A 162 -27.47 4.90 -17.57
N LEU A 163 -26.58 4.19 -18.26
CA LEU A 163 -26.56 2.73 -18.29
C LEU A 163 -26.17 2.16 -16.92
N SER A 164 -25.16 2.73 -16.27
CA SER A 164 -24.77 2.32 -14.92
C SER A 164 -25.93 2.43 -13.94
N LYS A 165 -26.74 3.50 -14.02
CA LYS A 165 -27.93 3.68 -13.17
C LYS A 165 -28.97 2.58 -13.41
N GLU A 166 -29.27 2.26 -14.66
CA GLU A 166 -30.21 1.19 -15.01
C GLU A 166 -29.76 -0.18 -14.45
N LEU A 167 -28.47 -0.48 -14.58
CA LEU A 167 -27.88 -1.70 -14.05
C LEU A 167 -27.92 -1.75 -12.51
N LEU A 168 -27.68 -0.61 -11.85
CA LEU A 168 -27.82 -0.48 -10.42
C LEU A 168 -29.26 -0.67 -9.95
N ASP A 169 -30.25 -0.24 -10.72
CA ASP A 169 -31.67 -0.47 -10.41
C ASP A 169 -32.04 -1.94 -10.51
N LYS A 170 -31.53 -2.67 -11.52
CA LYS A 170 -31.61 -4.13 -11.59
C LYS A 170 -30.93 -4.78 -10.38
N THR A 171 -29.73 -4.34 -10.01
CA THR A 171 -28.99 -4.83 -8.83
C THR A 171 -29.81 -4.66 -7.55
N ARG A 172 -30.51 -3.52 -7.38
CA ARG A 172 -31.39 -3.27 -6.23
C ARG A 172 -32.59 -4.21 -6.21
N LEU A 173 -33.21 -4.45 -7.34
CA LEU A 173 -34.33 -5.39 -7.47
C LEU A 173 -33.94 -6.78 -6.98
N TYR A 174 -32.82 -7.31 -7.48
CA TYR A 174 -32.35 -8.64 -7.08
C TYR A 174 -31.89 -8.69 -5.62
N ARG A 175 -31.31 -7.59 -5.10
CA ARG A 175 -30.97 -7.45 -3.68
C ARG A 175 -32.21 -7.60 -2.79
N ASP A 176 -33.30 -6.92 -3.14
CA ASP A 176 -34.54 -7.00 -2.37
C ASP A 176 -35.19 -8.39 -2.49
N SER A 177 -35.07 -9.04 -3.65
CA SER A 177 -35.47 -10.42 -3.84
C SER A 177 -34.68 -11.41 -2.97
N ILE A 178 -33.35 -11.23 -2.85
CA ILE A 178 -32.51 -12.01 -1.95
C ILE A 178 -32.96 -11.84 -0.51
N ILE A 179 -33.10 -10.60 -0.04
CA ILE A 179 -33.50 -10.31 1.35
C ILE A 179 -34.82 -10.99 1.73
N SER A 180 -35.73 -11.12 0.77
CA SER A 180 -37.05 -11.73 0.95
C SER A 180 -37.03 -13.26 0.89
N ASN A 181 -36.09 -13.88 0.20
CA ASN A 181 -36.07 -15.31 -0.08
C ASN A 181 -34.90 -16.07 0.59
N GLU A 182 -33.83 -15.38 0.98
CA GLU A 182 -32.65 -16.02 1.57
C GLU A 182 -32.96 -16.58 2.96
N THR A 183 -32.66 -17.85 3.13
CA THR A 183 -32.90 -18.59 4.37
C THR A 183 -31.71 -18.56 5.32
N ASP A 184 -30.48 -18.48 4.77
CA ASP A 184 -29.29 -18.34 5.61
C ASP A 184 -29.23 -16.94 6.27
N PRO A 185 -29.24 -16.88 7.62
CA PRO A 185 -29.29 -15.61 8.32
C PRO A 185 -28.09 -14.69 7.99
N LEU A 186 -26.90 -15.24 7.85
CA LEU A 186 -25.70 -14.44 7.56
C LEU A 186 -25.70 -13.91 6.14
N SER A 187 -25.97 -14.74 5.13
CA SER A 187 -26.06 -14.33 3.71
C SER A 187 -27.13 -13.24 3.54
N ARG A 188 -28.29 -13.42 4.15
CA ARG A 188 -29.36 -12.42 4.14
C ARG A 188 -28.95 -11.11 4.80
N ASP A 189 -28.31 -11.19 5.98
CA ASP A 189 -27.92 -10.01 6.74
C ASP A 189 -26.76 -9.25 6.05
N ILE A 190 -25.85 -9.93 5.36
CA ILE A 190 -24.85 -9.30 4.50
C ILE A 190 -25.51 -8.46 3.40
N VAL A 191 -26.46 -9.04 2.67
CA VAL A 191 -27.16 -8.33 1.58
C VAL A 191 -28.03 -7.19 2.12
N LYS A 192 -28.62 -7.38 3.30
CA LYS A 192 -29.39 -6.33 4.00
C LYS A 192 -28.51 -5.20 4.51
N ALA A 193 -27.30 -5.52 5.01
CA ALA A 193 -26.33 -4.51 5.41
C ALA A 193 -25.87 -3.67 4.22
N ASP A 194 -25.60 -4.31 3.07
CA ASP A 194 -25.29 -3.62 1.82
C ASP A 194 -26.41 -2.64 1.39
N ARG A 195 -27.70 -3.07 1.51
CA ARG A 195 -28.85 -2.18 1.29
C ARG A 195 -28.89 -1.01 2.27
N LEU A 196 -28.63 -1.27 3.53
CA LEU A 196 -28.60 -0.22 4.57
C LEU A 196 -27.50 0.80 4.30
N LEU A 197 -26.32 0.34 3.90
CA LEU A 197 -25.19 1.20 3.52
C LEU A 197 -25.52 2.05 2.29
N ALA A 198 -26.13 1.48 1.28
CA ALA A 198 -26.58 2.20 0.09
C ALA A 198 -27.59 3.32 0.41
N ASN A 199 -28.35 3.15 1.49
CA ASN A 199 -29.31 4.15 2.00
C ASN A 199 -28.74 5.07 3.11
N GLY A 200 -27.43 5.03 3.37
CA GLY A 200 -26.78 5.85 4.39
C GLY A 200 -27.06 5.43 5.84
N LYS A 201 -27.70 4.26 6.06
CA LYS A 201 -28.05 3.75 7.39
C LYS A 201 -26.91 2.95 8.03
N VAL A 202 -25.74 3.57 8.14
CA VAL A 202 -24.46 2.93 8.53
C VAL A 202 -24.55 2.27 9.91
N SER A 203 -25.16 2.92 10.90
CA SER A 203 -25.27 2.38 12.26
C SER A 203 -26.17 1.15 12.35
N GLU A 204 -27.21 1.07 11.49
CA GLU A 204 -28.07 -0.11 11.42
C GLU A 204 -27.32 -1.28 10.75
N ALA A 205 -26.59 -1.00 9.66
CA ALA A 205 -25.75 -1.99 8.99
C ALA A 205 -24.70 -2.57 9.95
N LYS A 206 -24.03 -1.72 10.72
CA LYS A 206 -23.02 -2.15 11.70
C LYS A 206 -23.62 -3.09 12.74
N ARG A 207 -24.71 -2.69 13.38
CA ARG A 207 -25.38 -3.55 14.40
C ARG A 207 -25.83 -4.89 13.83
N LEU A 208 -26.15 -4.95 12.55
CA LEU A 208 -26.56 -6.17 11.89
C LEU A 208 -25.39 -7.12 11.68
N ILE A 209 -24.25 -6.60 11.24
CA ILE A 209 -23.04 -7.41 10.93
C ILE A 209 -22.26 -7.79 12.20
N ASP A 210 -22.21 -6.91 13.20
CA ASP A 210 -21.50 -7.18 14.47
C ASP A 210 -21.98 -8.50 15.14
N LYS A 211 -23.22 -8.92 14.93
CA LYS A 211 -23.76 -10.21 15.46
C LYS A 211 -23.07 -11.44 14.87
N HIS A 212 -22.47 -11.30 13.71
CA HIS A 212 -21.93 -12.43 12.94
C HIS A 212 -20.41 -12.55 13.02
N ILE A 213 -19.71 -11.56 13.63
CA ILE A 213 -18.24 -11.52 13.66
C ILE A 213 -17.65 -12.78 14.29
N ASP A 214 -18.20 -13.18 15.44
CA ASP A 214 -17.68 -14.31 16.24
C ASP A 214 -18.20 -15.67 15.76
N HIS A 215 -19.32 -15.68 15.05
CA HIS A 215 -20.04 -16.91 14.68
C HIS A 215 -19.91 -17.27 13.20
N ALA A 216 -19.39 -16.37 12.35
CA ALA A 216 -19.20 -16.64 10.94
C ALA A 216 -18.20 -17.78 10.73
N GLU A 217 -18.57 -18.72 9.85
CA GLU A 217 -17.63 -19.75 9.39
C GLU A 217 -16.45 -19.13 8.66
N ARG A 218 -15.33 -19.84 8.62
CA ARG A 218 -14.09 -19.31 7.99
C ARG A 218 -14.30 -18.83 6.55
N GLU A 219 -15.19 -19.50 5.83
CA GLU A 219 -15.51 -19.14 4.43
C GLU A 219 -16.28 -17.82 4.31
N GLN A 220 -17.05 -17.48 5.32
CA GLN A 220 -17.89 -16.29 5.38
C GLN A 220 -17.19 -15.09 6.03
N LYS A 221 -16.12 -15.32 6.82
CA LYS A 221 -15.43 -14.26 7.57
C LYS A 221 -14.89 -13.14 6.68
N SER A 222 -14.35 -13.47 5.51
CA SER A 222 -13.83 -12.47 4.60
C SER A 222 -14.92 -11.50 4.13
N TYR A 223 -16.14 -12.00 3.86
CA TYR A 223 -17.29 -11.16 3.50
C TYR A 223 -17.73 -10.26 4.66
N VAL A 224 -17.81 -10.81 5.88
CA VAL A 224 -18.13 -10.04 7.09
C VAL A 224 -17.12 -8.91 7.29
N TYR A 225 -15.82 -9.21 7.23
CA TYR A 225 -14.77 -8.21 7.36
C TYR A 225 -14.81 -7.17 6.23
N PHE A 226 -15.15 -7.61 5.03
CA PHE A 226 -15.28 -6.70 3.92
C PHE A 226 -16.44 -5.71 4.12
N ILE A 227 -17.62 -6.16 4.52
CA ILE A 227 -18.76 -5.28 4.85
C ILE A 227 -18.42 -4.34 6.00
N LEU A 228 -17.70 -4.81 7.03
CA LEU A 228 -17.23 -3.95 8.10
C LEU A 228 -16.28 -2.85 7.58
N SER A 229 -15.40 -3.20 6.66
CA SER A 229 -14.52 -2.20 6.05
C SER A 229 -15.30 -1.12 5.29
N GLU A 230 -16.39 -1.52 4.62
CA GLU A 230 -17.28 -0.60 3.92
C GLU A 230 -18.08 0.30 4.89
N ILE A 231 -18.53 -0.26 6.01
CA ILE A 231 -19.16 0.48 7.10
C ILE A 231 -18.22 1.56 7.62
N TYR A 232 -16.96 1.22 7.93
CA TYR A 232 -15.97 2.17 8.44
C TYR A 232 -15.53 3.19 7.38
N ARG A 233 -15.55 2.80 6.10
CA ARG A 233 -15.36 3.74 5.00
C ARG A 233 -16.42 4.84 5.02
N GLN A 234 -17.68 4.49 5.17
CA GLN A 234 -18.78 5.47 5.23
C GLN A 234 -18.76 6.31 6.51
N GLN A 235 -18.15 5.78 7.57
CA GLN A 235 -17.89 6.53 8.82
C GLN A 235 -16.64 7.43 8.72
N ASN A 236 -15.91 7.41 7.61
CA ASN A 236 -14.62 8.06 7.42
C ASN A 236 -13.53 7.60 8.44
N ASP A 237 -13.68 6.41 9.00
CA ASP A 237 -12.69 5.81 9.86
C ASP A 237 -11.72 4.94 9.02
N THR A 238 -10.75 5.61 8.42
CA THR A 238 -9.75 4.96 7.55
C THR A 238 -8.93 3.92 8.30
N LYS A 239 -8.73 4.08 9.61
CA LYS A 239 -7.92 3.15 10.40
C LYS A 239 -8.62 1.81 10.57
N GLU A 240 -9.88 1.82 10.99
CA GLU A 240 -10.69 0.61 11.12
C GLU A 240 -11.01 0.02 9.74
N GLN A 241 -11.19 0.84 8.72
CA GLN A 241 -11.31 0.37 7.34
C GLN A 241 -10.10 -0.47 6.92
N ILE A 242 -8.88 0.03 7.14
CA ILE A 242 -7.63 -0.70 6.83
C ILE A 242 -7.56 -1.98 7.67
N HIS A 243 -7.92 -1.94 8.94
CA HIS A 243 -7.92 -3.11 9.83
C HIS A 243 -8.78 -4.23 9.24
N TYR A 244 -10.05 -3.95 8.91
CA TYR A 244 -10.96 -4.97 8.39
C TYR A 244 -10.63 -5.41 6.97
N LEU A 245 -10.12 -4.52 6.12
CA LEU A 245 -9.60 -4.92 4.80
C LEU A 245 -8.38 -5.85 4.93
N THR A 246 -7.53 -5.62 5.93
CA THR A 246 -6.38 -6.49 6.20
C THR A 246 -6.85 -7.88 6.64
N LEU A 247 -7.83 -7.96 7.55
CA LEU A 247 -8.41 -9.22 7.97
C LEU A 247 -9.09 -9.97 6.80
N ALA A 248 -9.87 -9.25 5.98
CA ALA A 248 -10.50 -9.84 4.81
C ALA A 248 -9.45 -10.41 3.83
N ALA A 249 -8.38 -9.67 3.53
CA ALA A 249 -7.30 -10.10 2.65
C ALA A 249 -6.53 -11.31 3.20
N ILE A 250 -6.28 -11.39 4.52
CA ILE A 250 -5.64 -12.56 5.15
C ILE A 250 -6.50 -13.82 4.97
N GLU A 251 -7.82 -13.73 5.22
CA GLU A 251 -8.72 -14.88 5.06
C GLU A 251 -8.79 -15.34 3.60
N ASP A 252 -8.85 -14.43 2.64
CA ASP A 252 -8.88 -14.78 1.21
C ASP A 252 -7.61 -15.48 0.75
N LEU A 253 -6.44 -14.92 1.09
CA LEU A 253 -5.16 -15.54 0.76
C LEU A 253 -5.00 -16.93 1.37
N ARG A 254 -5.38 -17.10 2.65
CA ARG A 254 -5.32 -18.40 3.35
C ARG A 254 -6.23 -19.45 2.73
N ARG A 255 -7.29 -19.04 2.09
CA ARG A 255 -8.19 -19.92 1.32
C ARG A 255 -7.68 -20.24 -0.08
N GLY A 256 -6.60 -19.59 -0.52
CA GLY A 256 -6.05 -19.76 -1.87
C GLY A 256 -7.01 -19.30 -2.96
N VAL A 257 -7.84 -18.30 -2.70
CA VAL A 257 -8.68 -17.64 -3.71
C VAL A 257 -7.80 -16.69 -4.54
N THR A 258 -8.08 -16.50 -5.83
CA THR A 258 -7.32 -15.63 -6.72
C THR A 258 -8.14 -14.47 -7.29
N GLU A 259 -9.46 -14.51 -7.08
CA GLU A 259 -10.38 -13.43 -7.42
C GLU A 259 -10.89 -12.81 -6.12
N TYR A 260 -10.30 -11.68 -5.70
CA TYR A 260 -10.57 -11.01 -4.43
C TYR A 260 -10.60 -9.49 -4.60
N ALA A 261 -11.37 -8.81 -3.72
CA ALA A 261 -11.56 -7.36 -3.76
C ALA A 261 -10.81 -6.62 -2.65
N ALA A 262 -10.52 -7.29 -1.51
CA ALA A 262 -9.98 -6.62 -0.32
C ALA A 262 -8.56 -6.09 -0.52
N LEU A 263 -7.69 -6.87 -1.14
CA LEU A 263 -6.26 -6.54 -1.26
C LEU A 263 -6.00 -5.31 -2.15
N PRO A 264 -6.59 -5.16 -3.37
CA PRO A 264 -6.44 -3.95 -4.16
C PRO A 264 -6.97 -2.69 -3.49
N LEU A 265 -8.12 -2.79 -2.78
CA LEU A 265 -8.67 -1.67 -2.02
C LEU A 265 -7.77 -1.28 -0.85
N LEU A 266 -7.20 -2.25 -0.16
CA LEU A 266 -6.21 -2.01 0.89
C LEU A 266 -4.96 -1.34 0.32
N ALA A 267 -4.47 -1.79 -0.87
CA ALA A 267 -3.34 -1.19 -1.56
C ALA A 267 -3.57 0.31 -1.81
N SER A 268 -4.76 0.69 -2.29
CA SER A 268 -5.12 2.08 -2.48
C SER A 268 -5.10 2.87 -1.17
N LYS A 269 -5.61 2.30 -0.08
CA LYS A 269 -5.61 2.96 1.24
C LYS A 269 -4.23 3.12 1.84
N LEU A 270 -3.35 2.15 1.64
CA LEU A 270 -1.96 2.24 2.08
C LEU A 270 -1.18 3.27 1.26
N MET A 271 -1.50 3.41 -0.04
CA MET A 271 -0.93 4.45 -0.89
C MET A 271 -1.29 5.86 -0.40
N GLU A 272 -2.53 6.10 0.07
CA GLU A 272 -2.96 7.36 0.67
C GLU A 272 -2.17 7.72 1.95
N ARG A 273 -1.54 6.73 2.59
CA ARG A 273 -0.68 6.88 3.78
C ARG A 273 0.82 6.87 3.47
N ASP A 274 1.19 6.99 2.21
CA ASP A 274 2.56 6.92 1.72
C ASP A 274 3.29 5.58 1.98
N ASP A 275 2.50 4.52 2.26
CA ASP A 275 3.00 3.15 2.34
C ASP A 275 3.10 2.54 0.94
N VAL A 276 3.92 3.18 0.10
CA VAL A 276 4.00 2.92 -1.34
C VAL A 276 4.49 1.50 -1.63
N GLU A 277 5.34 0.96 -0.77
CA GLU A 277 5.96 -0.34 -0.99
C GLU A 277 4.98 -1.49 -0.77
N ARG A 278 4.20 -1.45 0.32
CA ARG A 278 3.11 -2.40 0.50
C ARG A 278 2.02 -2.22 -0.54
N ALA A 279 1.67 -0.97 -0.86
CA ALA A 279 0.71 -0.67 -1.92
C ALA A 279 1.10 -1.34 -3.24
N TYR A 280 2.37 -1.20 -3.64
CA TYR A 280 2.90 -1.80 -4.86
C TYR A 280 2.87 -3.34 -4.79
N ASN A 281 3.39 -3.93 -3.73
CA ASN A 281 3.48 -5.38 -3.59
C ASN A 281 2.10 -6.05 -3.55
N TYR A 282 1.14 -5.45 -2.84
CA TYR A 282 -0.22 -5.98 -2.75
C TYR A 282 -0.97 -5.85 -4.07
N LEU A 283 -0.79 -4.72 -4.75
CA LEU A 283 -1.42 -4.51 -6.03
C LEU A 283 -0.82 -5.39 -7.12
N PHE A 284 0.50 -5.58 -7.10
CA PHE A 284 1.21 -6.49 -7.99
C PHE A 284 0.71 -7.94 -7.80
N CYS A 285 0.64 -8.40 -6.55
CA CYS A 285 0.09 -9.71 -6.23
C CYS A 285 -1.35 -9.86 -6.72
N SER A 286 -2.16 -8.82 -6.55
CA SER A 286 -3.55 -8.81 -7.02
C SER A 286 -3.66 -8.88 -8.54
N LEU A 287 -2.76 -8.20 -9.26
CA LEU A 287 -2.73 -8.24 -10.73
C LEU A 287 -2.32 -9.62 -11.24
N GLU A 288 -1.29 -10.23 -10.65
CA GLU A 288 -0.89 -11.59 -10.98
C GLU A 288 -2.05 -12.58 -10.80
N ASP A 289 -2.74 -12.48 -9.66
CA ASP A 289 -3.82 -13.38 -9.32
C ASP A 289 -5.07 -13.17 -10.18
N ALA A 290 -5.42 -11.92 -10.46
CA ALA A 290 -6.52 -11.59 -11.36
C ALA A 290 -6.27 -12.08 -12.80
N ASN A 291 -5.04 -11.96 -13.28
CA ASN A 291 -4.63 -12.47 -14.59
C ASN A 291 -4.61 -14.01 -14.61
N PHE A 292 -4.11 -14.64 -13.55
CA PHE A 292 -4.13 -16.11 -13.42
C PHE A 292 -5.57 -16.65 -13.38
N CYS A 293 -6.46 -15.96 -12.68
CA CYS A 293 -7.88 -16.32 -12.61
C CYS A 293 -8.63 -16.05 -13.92
N ASN A 294 -8.10 -15.24 -14.81
CA ASN A 294 -8.80 -14.62 -15.94
C ASN A 294 -9.98 -13.74 -15.48
N ALA A 295 -9.83 -13.07 -14.35
CA ALA A 295 -10.84 -12.16 -13.78
C ALA A 295 -10.69 -10.76 -14.39
N LYS A 296 -11.36 -10.53 -15.52
CA LYS A 296 -11.15 -9.36 -16.39
C LYS A 296 -11.45 -8.04 -15.68
N LEU A 297 -12.57 -7.98 -14.95
CA LEU A 297 -12.93 -6.79 -14.18
C LEU A 297 -11.84 -6.45 -13.16
N ARG A 298 -11.32 -7.44 -12.43
CA ARG A 298 -10.25 -7.26 -11.45
C ARG A 298 -8.95 -6.79 -12.06
N SER A 299 -8.55 -7.43 -13.17
CA SER A 299 -7.34 -7.01 -13.91
C SER A 299 -7.47 -5.56 -14.40
N MET A 300 -8.66 -5.15 -14.85
CA MET A 300 -8.91 -3.78 -15.29
C MET A 300 -8.85 -2.79 -14.13
N GLU A 301 -9.53 -3.11 -13.03
CA GLU A 301 -9.55 -2.31 -11.80
C GLU A 301 -8.14 -2.06 -11.24
N VAL A 302 -7.34 -3.12 -11.17
CA VAL A 302 -5.95 -3.02 -10.74
C VAL A 302 -5.12 -2.24 -11.75
N SER A 303 -5.31 -2.47 -13.05
CA SER A 303 -4.55 -1.82 -14.12
C SER A 303 -4.79 -0.31 -14.21
N GLU A 304 -5.93 0.19 -13.78
CA GLU A 304 -6.21 1.63 -13.70
C GLU A 304 -5.34 2.34 -12.65
N VAL A 305 -5.09 1.69 -11.53
CA VAL A 305 -4.37 2.28 -10.38
C VAL A 305 -2.88 1.91 -10.38
N PHE A 306 -2.55 0.75 -10.93
CA PHE A 306 -1.20 0.19 -10.94
C PHE A 306 -0.13 1.17 -11.49
N PRO A 307 -0.32 1.86 -12.63
CA PRO A 307 0.69 2.78 -13.15
C PRO A 307 1.01 3.95 -12.20
N ILE A 308 0.02 4.41 -11.43
CA ILE A 308 0.18 5.50 -10.47
C ILE A 308 1.05 5.03 -9.30
N ILE A 309 0.72 3.86 -8.77
CA ILE A 309 1.44 3.24 -7.65
C ILE A 309 2.86 2.83 -8.08
N GLU A 310 3.00 2.21 -9.25
CA GLU A 310 4.29 1.84 -9.82
C GLU A 310 5.20 3.06 -10.03
N LYS A 311 4.64 4.15 -10.56
CA LYS A 311 5.37 5.40 -10.73
C LYS A 311 5.88 5.93 -9.38
N SER A 312 5.03 5.98 -8.37
CA SER A 312 5.38 6.43 -7.03
C SER A 312 6.43 5.52 -6.37
N TYR A 313 6.28 4.20 -6.53
CA TYR A 313 7.25 3.22 -6.05
C TYR A 313 8.63 3.40 -6.71
N LYS A 314 8.66 3.43 -8.05
CA LYS A 314 9.89 3.69 -8.81
C LYS A 314 10.53 5.03 -8.47
N GLN A 315 9.70 6.02 -8.16
CA GLN A 315 10.18 7.33 -7.73
C GLN A 315 10.88 7.27 -6.38
N LYS A 316 10.29 6.61 -5.38
CA LYS A 316 10.90 6.40 -4.06
C LYS A 316 12.19 5.58 -4.15
N GLU A 317 12.16 4.51 -4.92
CA GLU A 317 13.34 3.68 -5.16
C GLU A 317 14.49 4.49 -5.80
N ARG A 318 14.19 5.32 -6.80
CA ARG A 318 15.18 6.20 -7.41
C ARG A 318 15.75 7.20 -6.42
N MET A 319 14.90 7.81 -5.59
CA MET A 319 15.35 8.73 -4.54
C MET A 319 16.23 8.03 -3.50
N ALA A 320 15.82 6.86 -3.04
CA ALA A 320 16.62 6.05 -2.11
C ALA A 320 18.01 5.74 -2.70
N ARG A 321 18.05 5.27 -3.95
CA ARG A 321 19.32 4.99 -4.66
C ARG A 321 20.15 6.27 -4.93
N GLN A 322 19.49 7.41 -5.18
CA GLN A 322 20.21 8.67 -5.38
C GLN A 322 20.82 9.17 -4.07
N THR A 323 20.08 9.07 -2.97
CA THR A 323 20.57 9.41 -1.63
C THR A 323 21.73 8.50 -1.23
N GLU A 324 21.61 7.20 -1.48
CA GLU A 324 22.68 6.23 -1.25
C GLU A 324 23.94 6.57 -2.08
N ARG A 325 23.77 6.87 -3.38
CA ARG A 325 24.88 7.29 -4.24
C ARG A 325 25.50 8.61 -3.78
N ALA A 326 24.69 9.57 -3.37
CA ALA A 326 25.18 10.85 -2.85
C ALA A 326 25.98 10.65 -1.54
N LEU A 327 25.50 9.77 -0.65
CA LEU A 327 26.22 9.38 0.56
C LEU A 327 27.54 8.68 0.24
N LEU A 328 27.54 7.72 -0.71
CA LEU A 328 28.74 7.03 -1.14
C LEU A 328 29.76 7.99 -1.79
N LEU A 329 29.31 8.94 -2.61
CA LEU A 329 30.15 9.98 -3.17
C LEU A 329 30.71 10.89 -2.08
N GLY A 330 29.89 11.29 -1.11
CA GLY A 330 30.35 12.07 0.05
C GLY A 330 31.43 11.36 0.87
N VAL A 331 31.21 10.06 1.12
CA VAL A 331 32.19 9.21 1.82
C VAL A 331 33.48 9.07 1.01
N SER A 332 33.35 8.89 -0.32
CA SER A 332 34.50 8.77 -1.21
C SER A 332 35.34 10.05 -1.25
N VAL A 333 34.68 11.23 -1.32
CA VAL A 333 35.36 12.54 -1.28
C VAL A 333 36.06 12.74 0.06
N LEU A 334 35.40 12.39 1.18
CA LEU A 334 36.00 12.44 2.51
C LEU A 334 37.21 11.52 2.63
N ALA A 335 37.13 10.31 2.09
CA ALA A 335 38.25 9.35 2.06
C ALA A 335 39.44 9.90 1.25
N ILE A 336 39.18 10.50 0.08
CA ILE A 336 40.20 11.14 -0.74
C ILE A 336 40.85 12.33 0.00
N MET A 337 40.06 13.18 0.64
CA MET A 337 40.57 14.29 1.43
C MET A 337 41.44 13.80 2.61
N LEU A 338 41.03 12.70 3.25
CA LEU A 338 41.80 12.10 4.35
C LEU A 338 43.12 11.52 3.86
N VAL A 339 43.12 10.85 2.69
CA VAL A 339 44.34 10.35 2.05
C VAL A 339 45.27 11.50 1.65
N LEU A 340 44.73 12.57 1.08
CA LEU A 340 45.52 13.77 0.74
C LEU A 340 46.08 14.47 1.98
N ALA A 341 45.30 14.55 3.06
CA ALA A 341 45.78 15.07 4.36
C ALA A 341 46.90 14.22 4.93
N VAL A 342 46.78 12.88 4.87
CA VAL A 342 47.83 11.95 5.32
C VAL A 342 49.08 12.04 4.44
N LEU A 343 48.92 12.15 3.11
CA LEU A 343 50.04 12.35 2.19
C LEU A 343 50.76 13.70 2.43
N ASN A 344 49.99 14.76 2.67
CA ASN A 344 50.54 16.07 3.03
C ASN A 344 51.30 16.03 4.38
N LEU A 345 50.71 15.36 5.37
CA LEU A 345 51.36 15.09 6.66
C LEU A 345 52.65 14.27 6.50
N ARG A 346 52.63 13.21 5.65
CA ARG A 346 53.83 12.44 5.34
C ARG A 346 54.92 13.29 4.66
N SER A 347 54.53 14.12 3.70
CA SER A 347 55.45 15.04 3.02
C SER A 347 56.06 16.04 4.02
N GLN A 348 55.24 16.59 4.94
CA GLN A 348 55.74 17.46 5.99
C GLN A 348 56.65 16.72 7.01
N MET A 349 56.29 15.47 7.34
CA MET A 349 57.11 14.62 8.22
C MET A 349 58.47 14.29 7.56
N HIS A 350 58.48 14.08 6.26
CA HIS A 350 59.72 13.82 5.51
C HIS A 350 60.65 15.09 5.50
N LYS A 351 60.07 16.27 5.28
CA LYS A 351 60.80 17.54 5.38
C LYS A 351 61.31 17.78 6.82
N LEU A 352 60.49 17.44 7.81
CA LEU A 352 60.87 17.55 9.23
C LEU A 352 62.01 16.60 9.59
N SER A 353 62.01 15.36 9.01
CA SER A 353 63.06 14.37 9.20
C SER A 353 64.39 14.85 8.59
N GLN A 354 64.35 15.46 7.39
CA GLN A 354 65.56 16.04 6.78
C GLN A 354 66.10 17.22 7.57
N THR A 355 65.20 18.09 8.10
CA THR A 355 65.62 19.19 8.96
C THR A 355 66.18 18.70 10.29
N ARG A 356 65.66 17.58 10.85
CA ARG A 356 66.23 16.94 12.05
C ARG A 356 67.65 16.44 11.87
N GLN A 357 67.95 15.90 10.69
CA GLN A 357 69.31 15.44 10.37
C GLN A 357 70.29 16.62 10.32
N GLN A 358 69.85 17.78 9.87
CA GLN A 358 70.63 19.03 9.89
C GLN A 358 70.76 19.68 11.29
N LEU A 359 69.82 19.38 12.18
CA LEU A 359 69.74 19.95 13.53
C LEU A 359 70.34 19.06 14.62
N SER A 360 70.85 17.84 14.25
CA SER A 360 71.53 16.96 15.21
C SER A 360 72.87 17.50 15.73
N VAL A 361 73.28 18.69 15.27
CA VAL A 361 74.48 19.37 15.67
C VAL A 361 74.28 20.33 16.88
N ALA A 362 73.01 20.53 17.24
CA ALA A 362 72.72 21.45 18.39
C ALA A 362 71.87 20.72 19.45
N ASN A 363 72.49 20.18 20.47
CA ASN A 363 71.89 19.49 21.64
C ASN A 363 70.80 20.29 22.36
N ASP A 364 70.87 21.62 22.28
CA ASP A 364 69.94 22.54 22.96
C ASP A 364 68.58 22.67 22.23
N GLN A 365 68.46 22.17 20.99
CA GLN A 365 67.21 22.23 20.21
C GLN A 365 66.36 20.98 20.39
N LEU A 366 66.84 19.89 20.97
CA LEU A 366 66.11 18.64 21.18
C LEU A 366 64.96 18.80 22.18
N GLU A 367 65.15 19.59 23.23
CA GLU A 367 64.12 19.87 24.24
C GLU A 367 62.96 20.70 23.69
N GLU A 368 63.27 21.65 22.82
CA GLU A 368 62.29 22.48 22.12
C GLU A 368 61.47 21.66 21.10
N ALA A 369 62.15 20.74 20.37
CA ALA A 369 61.51 19.84 19.44
C ALA A 369 60.59 18.81 20.13
N ASN A 370 60.99 18.29 21.31
CA ASN A 370 60.16 17.40 22.12
C ASN A 370 58.89 18.09 22.65
N ARG A 371 59.00 19.35 23.05
CA ARG A 371 57.85 20.16 23.48
C ARG A 371 56.88 20.42 22.34
N LEU A 372 57.40 20.62 21.11
CA LEU A 372 56.60 20.80 19.90
C LEU A 372 55.85 19.52 19.48
N LEU A 373 56.51 18.37 19.69
CA LEU A 373 55.92 17.05 19.43
C LEU A 373 54.77 16.72 20.40
N GLY A 374 54.89 17.07 21.65
CA GLY A 374 53.81 16.93 22.64
C GLY A 374 52.58 17.77 22.26
N GLN A 375 52.77 19.04 21.89
CA GLN A 375 51.67 19.92 21.48
C GLN A 375 50.95 19.43 20.19
N ARG A 376 51.68 18.80 19.24
CA ARG A 376 51.06 18.25 18.06
C ARG A 376 50.31 16.95 18.32
N ASN A 377 50.77 16.11 19.27
CA ASN A 377 50.04 14.92 19.69
C ASN A 377 48.71 15.27 20.36
N ASP A 378 48.69 16.31 21.22
CA ASP A 378 47.45 16.79 21.85
C ASP A 378 46.45 17.29 20.80
N SER A 379 46.94 18.04 19.80
CA SER A 379 46.09 18.50 18.68
C SER A 379 45.59 17.36 17.77
N LEU A 380 46.41 16.30 17.58
CA LEU A 380 46.00 15.10 16.85
C LEU A 380 44.94 14.28 17.61
N GLN A 381 45.05 14.25 18.93
CA GLN A 381 44.09 13.58 19.80
C GLN A 381 42.74 14.31 19.83
N GLU A 382 42.74 15.65 19.82
CA GLU A 382 41.52 16.46 19.65
C GLU A 382 40.89 16.24 18.25
N SER A 383 41.71 16.23 17.20
CA SER A 383 41.23 15.97 15.83
C SER A 383 40.67 14.56 15.66
N ASN A 384 41.27 13.55 16.28
CA ASN A 384 40.79 12.18 16.29
C ASN A 384 39.45 12.03 17.05
N THR A 385 39.28 12.73 18.16
CA THR A 385 37.98 12.75 18.87
C THR A 385 36.90 13.42 18.03
N MET A 386 37.24 14.42 17.25
CA MET A 386 36.30 15.10 16.36
C MET A 386 35.89 14.22 15.16
N LEU A 387 36.85 13.47 14.58
CA LEU A 387 36.60 12.50 13.54
C LEU A 387 35.69 11.33 14.01
N GLN A 388 35.95 10.82 15.23
CA GLN A 388 35.11 9.79 15.85
C GLN A 388 33.67 10.27 16.11
N GLN A 389 33.49 11.55 16.49
CA GLN A 389 32.17 12.14 16.65
C GLN A 389 31.43 12.24 15.29
N MET A 390 32.15 12.61 14.23
CA MET A 390 31.55 12.65 12.86
C MET A 390 31.17 11.27 12.34
N ASP A 391 31.99 10.25 12.58
CA ASP A 391 31.67 8.87 12.19
C ASP A 391 30.44 8.34 12.94
N ARG A 392 30.31 8.66 14.22
CA ARG A 392 29.13 8.28 15.02
C ARG A 392 27.85 8.93 14.50
N VAL A 393 27.88 10.20 14.15
CA VAL A 393 26.73 10.90 13.54
C VAL A 393 26.33 10.25 12.22
N LYS A 394 27.30 9.82 11.43
CA LYS A 394 27.08 9.11 10.16
C LYS A 394 26.43 7.73 10.37
N GLU A 395 26.90 6.96 11.36
CA GLU A 395 26.31 5.66 11.71
C GLU A 395 24.86 5.80 12.20
N ASP A 396 24.58 6.79 13.04
CA ASP A 396 23.23 7.10 13.51
C ASP A 396 22.30 7.48 12.33
N TYR A 397 22.83 8.23 11.35
CA TYR A 397 22.08 8.58 10.13
C TYR A 397 21.77 7.37 9.25
N ILE A 398 22.73 6.45 9.09
CA ILE A 398 22.54 5.20 8.33
C ILE A 398 21.52 4.30 9.03
N ALA A 399 21.61 4.18 10.35
CA ALA A 399 20.66 3.40 11.15
C ALA A 399 19.22 3.96 11.04
N LEU A 400 19.06 5.28 11.14
CA LEU A 400 17.77 5.96 10.98
C LEU A 400 17.20 5.74 9.57
N PHE A 401 18.04 5.84 8.54
CA PHE A 401 17.66 5.62 7.16
C PHE A 401 17.20 4.16 6.92
N LEU A 402 17.97 3.18 7.42
CA LEU A 402 17.62 1.77 7.31
C LEU A 402 16.31 1.41 8.05
N ASP A 403 16.07 2.02 9.22
CA ASP A 403 14.80 1.83 9.94
C ASP A 403 13.62 2.42 9.17
N ARG A 404 13.77 3.59 8.53
CA ARG A 404 12.75 4.18 7.64
C ARG A 404 12.48 3.31 6.43
N CYS A 405 13.52 2.81 5.75
CA CYS A 405 13.36 1.87 4.63
C CYS A 405 12.60 0.61 5.05
N ARG A 406 12.91 0.06 6.23
CA ARG A 406 12.21 -1.11 6.77
C ARG A 406 10.73 -0.83 7.05
N LYS A 407 10.39 0.34 7.61
CA LYS A 407 9.00 0.76 7.87
C LYS A 407 8.21 0.86 6.56
N TYR A 408 8.78 1.45 5.51
CA TYR A 408 8.15 1.53 4.19
C TYR A 408 7.95 0.15 3.56
N LEU A 409 8.95 -0.75 3.63
CA LEU A 409 8.85 -2.14 3.17
C LEU A 409 7.71 -2.90 3.88
N SER A 410 7.64 -2.76 5.19
CA SER A 410 6.62 -3.42 6.01
C SER A 410 5.21 -2.92 5.69
N ALA A 411 5.07 -1.63 5.41
CA ALA A 411 3.79 -1.00 5.08
C ALA A 411 3.25 -1.42 3.69
N LEU A 412 4.10 -1.48 2.66
CA LEU A 412 3.78 -1.99 1.31
C LEU A 412 3.32 -3.45 1.31
N GLU A 413 4.00 -4.27 2.13
CA GLU A 413 3.66 -5.68 2.27
C GLU A 413 2.29 -5.92 2.90
N ALA A 414 1.92 -5.11 3.89
CA ALA A 414 0.61 -5.17 4.54
C ALA A 414 -0.53 -4.77 3.58
N TYR A 415 -0.30 -3.76 2.75
CA TYR A 415 -1.26 -3.32 1.74
C TYR A 415 -1.47 -4.41 0.69
N ARG A 416 -0.40 -4.99 0.14
CA ARG A 416 -0.48 -6.13 -0.79
C ARG A 416 -1.29 -7.29 -0.22
N LYS A 417 -1.04 -7.66 1.05
CA LYS A 417 -1.76 -8.76 1.74
C LYS A 417 -3.24 -8.45 1.94
N SER A 418 -3.60 -7.21 2.19
CA SER A 418 -5.00 -6.80 2.36
C SER A 418 -5.78 -6.82 1.03
N LEU A 419 -5.13 -6.43 -0.08
CA LEU A 419 -5.72 -6.53 -1.42
C LEU A 419 -5.91 -7.99 -1.86
N LEU A 420 -4.92 -8.86 -1.59
CA LEU A 420 -5.00 -10.30 -1.84
C LEU A 420 -6.14 -10.98 -1.05
N LYS A 421 -6.45 -10.51 0.15
CA LYS A 421 -7.55 -11.01 0.96
C LYS A 421 -8.91 -10.64 0.36
N LEU A 422 -9.10 -9.39 -0.08
CA LEU A 422 -10.32 -8.92 -0.74
C LEU A 422 -10.51 -9.58 -2.12
N ALA A 423 -9.44 -9.82 -2.86
CA ALA A 423 -9.50 -10.50 -4.15
C ALA A 423 -9.87 -11.99 -4.01
N LYS A 424 -9.45 -12.67 -2.93
CA LYS A 424 -9.79 -14.08 -2.65
C LYS A 424 -11.22 -14.26 -2.12
N SER A 425 -11.84 -13.24 -1.55
CA SER A 425 -13.21 -13.29 -1.00
C SER A 425 -14.30 -12.88 -2.00
N ASN A 426 -13.98 -12.76 -3.27
CA ASN A 426 -14.92 -12.39 -4.36
C ASN A 426 -15.62 -11.03 -4.17
N GLN A 427 -15.05 -10.15 -3.36
CA GLN A 427 -15.60 -8.84 -2.97
C GLN A 427 -15.08 -7.74 -3.91
N SER A 428 -15.37 -7.84 -5.20
CA SER A 428 -14.86 -6.97 -6.27
C SER A 428 -15.17 -5.48 -6.08
N THR A 429 -16.31 -5.16 -5.51
CA THR A 429 -16.74 -3.77 -5.32
C THR A 429 -15.90 -3.05 -4.24
N GLU A 430 -15.53 -3.77 -3.18
CA GLU A 430 -14.69 -3.22 -2.10
C GLU A 430 -13.20 -3.20 -2.43
N LEU A 431 -12.76 -4.17 -3.23
CA LEU A 431 -11.41 -4.16 -3.80
C LEU A 431 -11.20 -2.89 -4.65
N MET A 432 -12.16 -2.57 -5.54
CA MET A 432 -12.11 -1.37 -6.38
C MET A 432 -12.23 -0.06 -5.58
N LYS A 433 -13.02 -0.08 -4.53
CA LYS A 433 -13.15 1.08 -3.67
C LYS A 433 -11.84 1.36 -2.92
N LYS A 434 -11.20 0.31 -2.42
CA LYS A 434 -9.90 0.42 -1.74
C LYS A 434 -8.74 0.75 -2.67
N LEU A 435 -8.83 0.38 -3.96
CA LEU A 435 -7.87 0.78 -4.99
C LEU A 435 -8.04 2.24 -5.45
N LYS A 436 -9.23 2.82 -5.25
CA LYS A 436 -9.54 4.20 -5.64
C LYS A 436 -9.44 5.21 -4.50
N ASP A 437 -9.17 4.76 -3.31
CA ASP A 437 -9.13 5.60 -2.12
C ASP A 437 -7.70 6.10 -1.91
N ASP A 438 -7.51 7.38 -2.17
CA ASP A 438 -6.21 8.06 -2.13
C ASP A 438 -5.82 8.57 -0.73
N THR A 439 -6.69 8.44 0.29
CA THR A 439 -6.46 8.95 1.66
C THR A 439 -5.18 8.40 2.30
N LEU A 440 -4.81 7.17 1.97
CA LEU A 440 -3.58 6.55 2.48
C LEU A 440 -2.32 7.18 1.91
N ILE A 441 -2.36 7.58 0.64
CA ILE A 441 -1.23 8.25 -0.01
C ILE A 441 -0.99 9.59 0.67
N GLU A 442 -2.07 10.35 0.89
CA GLU A 442 -1.99 11.68 1.50
C GLU A 442 -1.47 11.63 2.94
N GLU A 443 -1.93 10.65 3.75
CA GLU A 443 -1.47 10.52 5.14
C GLU A 443 0.01 10.10 5.24
N GLU A 444 0.49 9.21 4.39
CA GLU A 444 1.90 8.79 4.43
C GLU A 444 2.83 9.81 3.77
N GLN A 445 2.32 10.59 2.82
CA GLN A 445 3.02 11.73 2.27
C GLN A 445 3.19 12.83 3.34
N GLN A 446 2.16 13.09 4.14
CA GLN A 446 2.26 14.05 5.24
C GLN A 446 3.29 13.60 6.30
N LYS A 447 3.28 12.32 6.67
CA LYS A 447 4.31 11.78 7.59
C LYS A 447 5.73 11.90 7.02
N LEU A 448 5.89 11.66 5.71
CA LEU A 448 7.19 11.85 5.06
C LEU A 448 7.66 13.31 5.17
N TYR A 449 6.74 14.26 5.03
CA TYR A 449 7.07 15.68 5.17
C TYR A 449 7.41 16.03 6.62
N ASP A 450 6.66 15.54 7.58
CA ASP A 450 6.91 15.77 9.00
C ASP A 450 8.26 15.18 9.44
N ASP A 451 8.56 13.98 8.99
CA ASP A 451 9.83 13.29 9.19
C ASP A 451 11.02 14.02 8.55
N PHE A 452 10.80 14.55 7.32
CA PHE A 452 11.78 15.36 6.62
C PHE A 452 12.04 16.68 7.36
N ASP A 453 10.98 17.39 7.72
CA ASP A 453 11.05 18.67 8.42
C ASP A 453 11.80 18.53 9.75
N GLU A 454 11.49 17.46 10.51
CA GLU A 454 12.17 17.15 11.78
C GLU A 454 13.65 16.90 11.56
N ALA A 455 13.99 15.95 10.70
CA ALA A 455 15.39 15.60 10.43
C ALA A 455 16.20 16.78 9.86
N PHE A 456 15.57 17.60 9.01
CA PHE A 456 16.23 18.75 8.43
C PHE A 456 16.46 19.87 9.46
N LEU A 457 15.46 20.17 10.28
CA LEU A 457 15.58 21.23 11.30
C LEU A 457 16.46 20.81 12.46
N ASP A 458 16.58 19.52 12.76
CA ASP A 458 17.57 19.01 13.71
C ASP A 458 19.01 19.26 13.22
N LEU A 459 19.24 19.10 11.90
CA LEU A 459 20.52 19.43 11.26
C LEU A 459 20.74 20.95 11.12
N HIS A 460 19.67 21.70 10.92
CA HIS A 460 19.69 23.13 10.66
C HIS A 460 18.70 23.90 11.55
N PRO A 461 18.88 23.95 12.89
CA PRO A 461 17.89 24.47 13.85
C PRO A 461 17.44 25.91 13.61
N ARG A 462 18.28 26.73 12.99
CA ARG A 462 17.98 28.13 12.68
C ARG A 462 17.76 28.38 11.19
N PHE A 463 17.43 27.35 10.43
CA PHE A 463 17.27 27.50 8.99
C PHE A 463 16.21 28.54 8.63
N VAL A 464 15.02 28.48 9.24
CA VAL A 464 13.92 29.41 8.94
C VAL A 464 14.30 30.87 9.27
N GLU A 465 14.98 31.10 10.38
CA GLU A 465 15.46 32.42 10.77
C GLU A 465 16.48 32.94 9.75
N LYS A 466 17.50 32.16 9.46
CA LYS A 466 18.56 32.51 8.52
C LYS A 466 18.03 32.66 7.09
N PHE A 467 17.12 31.79 6.67
CA PHE A 467 16.47 31.88 5.38
C PHE A 467 15.67 33.19 5.25
N ASN A 468 14.92 33.54 6.28
CA ASN A 468 14.17 34.79 6.33
C ASN A 468 15.06 36.05 6.33
N ALA A 469 16.32 35.92 6.75
CA ALA A 469 17.30 37.00 6.64
C ALA A 469 17.74 37.27 5.18
N LEU A 470 17.54 36.30 4.28
CA LEU A 470 17.77 36.48 2.84
C LEU A 470 16.61 37.18 2.13
N LEU A 471 15.47 37.32 2.78
CA LEU A 471 14.24 37.92 2.24
C LEU A 471 14.03 39.34 2.77
N ARG A 472 13.31 40.15 2.01
CA ARG A 472 12.87 41.48 2.48
C ARG A 472 11.99 41.35 3.71
N PRO A 473 12.04 42.32 4.67
CA PRO A 473 11.33 42.20 5.94
C PRO A 473 9.81 41.94 5.79
N GLU A 474 9.17 42.54 4.79
CA GLU A 474 7.76 42.40 4.46
C GLU A 474 7.40 41.09 3.75
N GLU A 475 8.40 40.34 3.29
CA GLU A 475 8.24 39.12 2.49
C GLU A 475 8.71 37.87 3.26
N ARG A 476 8.97 38.00 4.57
CA ARG A 476 9.40 36.88 5.41
C ARG A 476 8.33 35.80 5.51
N ILE A 477 8.79 34.58 5.51
CA ILE A 477 7.93 33.39 5.53
C ILE A 477 7.81 32.89 6.96
N THR A 478 6.58 32.80 7.47
CA THR A 478 6.28 32.22 8.79
C THR A 478 5.44 30.95 8.57
N PRO A 479 5.93 29.76 8.94
CA PRO A 479 5.12 28.54 8.89
C PRO A 479 3.86 28.67 9.76
N LYS A 480 2.79 28.00 9.38
CA LYS A 480 1.55 27.97 10.16
C LYS A 480 1.77 27.20 11.48
N ARG A 481 0.88 27.43 12.45
CA ARG A 481 1.01 26.96 13.85
C ARG A 481 1.22 25.45 14.02
N HIS A 482 0.97 24.65 12.97
CA HIS A 482 1.11 23.19 12.97
C HIS A 482 2.10 22.65 11.92
N GLU A 483 2.75 23.51 11.16
CA GLU A 483 3.75 23.13 10.15
C GLU A 483 5.14 23.59 10.63
N ARG A 484 6.12 22.68 10.60
CA ARG A 484 7.53 23.03 10.90
C ARG A 484 8.16 23.81 9.73
N LEU A 485 7.90 23.33 8.51
CA LEU A 485 8.24 24.00 7.26
C LEU A 485 7.02 24.02 6.35
N ASN A 486 6.74 25.13 5.69
CA ASN A 486 5.76 25.16 4.60
C ASN A 486 6.41 24.68 3.28
N THR A 487 5.61 24.51 2.24
CA THR A 487 6.09 24.05 0.92
C THR A 487 7.25 24.90 0.37
N GLU A 488 7.19 26.20 0.56
CA GLU A 488 8.27 27.12 0.10
C GLU A 488 9.58 26.84 0.82
N LEU A 489 9.54 26.72 2.13
CA LEU A 489 10.72 26.41 2.94
C LEU A 489 11.27 25.01 2.68
N ARG A 490 10.40 23.99 2.47
CA ARG A 490 10.84 22.64 2.11
C ARG A 490 11.57 22.60 0.77
N ILE A 491 11.12 23.37 -0.21
CA ILE A 491 11.82 23.50 -1.49
C ILE A 491 13.27 23.98 -1.26
N PHE A 492 13.45 25.00 -0.44
CA PHE A 492 14.78 25.55 -0.20
C PHE A 492 15.59 24.72 0.81
N ALA A 493 14.95 23.98 1.69
CA ALA A 493 15.57 22.97 2.53
C ALA A 493 16.17 21.82 1.69
N LEU A 494 15.41 21.32 0.70
CA LEU A 494 15.89 20.32 -0.26
C LEU A 494 17.08 20.86 -1.09
N ILE A 495 17.00 22.10 -1.56
CA ILE A 495 18.11 22.75 -2.28
C ILE A 495 19.33 22.85 -1.36
N ARG A 496 19.15 23.22 -0.10
CA ARG A 496 20.23 23.29 0.90
C ARG A 496 20.89 21.93 1.13
N LEU A 497 20.15 20.83 1.06
CA LEU A 497 20.67 19.45 1.10
C LEU A 497 21.32 18.98 -0.21
N GLY A 498 21.40 19.83 -1.22
CA GLY A 498 21.99 19.52 -2.51
C GLY A 498 21.02 18.97 -3.55
N VAL A 499 19.73 18.81 -3.22
CA VAL A 499 18.68 18.45 -4.19
C VAL A 499 18.27 19.71 -4.94
N THR A 500 19.02 20.05 -6.01
CA THR A 500 18.79 21.30 -6.78
C THR A 500 17.90 21.10 -7.99
N ASP A 501 17.73 19.86 -8.44
CA ASP A 501 16.91 19.52 -9.59
C ASP A 501 15.41 19.76 -9.30
N THR A 502 14.79 20.56 -10.17
CA THR A 502 13.38 20.93 -10.04
C THR A 502 12.44 19.72 -10.20
N ALA A 503 12.83 18.74 -11.03
CA ALA A 503 12.03 17.53 -11.20
C ALA A 503 12.03 16.68 -9.93
N GLN A 504 13.18 16.49 -9.30
CA GLN A 504 13.31 15.76 -8.04
C GLN A 504 12.53 16.44 -6.90
N ILE A 505 12.61 17.78 -6.82
CA ILE A 505 11.86 18.56 -5.81
C ILE A 505 10.36 18.46 -6.07
N ALA A 506 9.93 18.57 -7.32
CA ALA A 506 8.52 18.43 -7.71
C ALA A 506 7.97 17.06 -7.33
N GLN A 507 8.75 16.03 -7.58
CA GLN A 507 8.46 14.65 -7.29
C GLN A 507 8.39 14.37 -5.78
N PHE A 508 9.31 14.89 -4.99
CA PHE A 508 9.31 14.75 -3.53
C PHE A 508 8.10 15.42 -2.89
N LEU A 509 7.70 16.59 -3.41
CA LEU A 509 6.62 17.40 -2.86
C LEU A 509 5.25 17.14 -3.51
N ASP A 510 5.17 16.24 -4.49
CA ASP A 510 3.97 15.94 -5.28
C ASP A 510 3.35 17.18 -5.95
N TYR A 511 4.22 17.99 -6.56
CA TYR A 511 3.80 19.16 -7.34
C TYR A 511 4.25 19.06 -8.79
N SER A 512 3.57 19.80 -9.67
CA SER A 512 4.03 19.93 -11.06
C SER A 512 5.35 20.71 -11.13
N MET A 513 6.23 20.34 -12.07
CA MET A 513 7.49 21.09 -12.30
C MET A 513 7.28 22.60 -12.47
N PRO A 514 6.28 23.07 -13.27
CA PRO A 514 5.98 24.49 -13.36
C PRO A 514 5.64 25.12 -12.00
N THR A 515 4.95 24.39 -11.12
CA THR A 515 4.60 24.86 -9.78
C THR A 515 5.84 25.10 -8.93
N ILE A 516 6.77 24.16 -8.90
CA ILE A 516 8.05 24.32 -8.18
C ILE A 516 8.88 25.44 -8.76
N TYR A 517 8.94 25.55 -10.09
CA TYR A 517 9.64 26.66 -10.76
C TYR A 517 9.05 28.02 -10.33
N ASN A 518 7.73 28.13 -10.29
CA ASN A 518 7.05 29.35 -9.85
C ASN A 518 7.36 29.69 -8.38
N TYR A 519 7.36 28.71 -7.49
CA TYR A 519 7.76 28.91 -6.10
C TYR A 519 9.19 29.39 -5.98
N ARG A 520 10.15 28.74 -6.66
CA ARG A 520 11.55 29.14 -6.66
C ARG A 520 11.74 30.53 -7.21
N SER A 521 11.12 30.85 -8.34
CA SER A 521 11.20 32.17 -8.97
C SER A 521 10.61 33.26 -8.08
N ARG A 522 9.43 33.00 -7.49
CA ARG A 522 8.73 33.92 -6.60
C ARG A 522 9.57 34.23 -5.35
N ILE A 523 10.14 33.23 -4.70
CA ILE A 523 10.96 33.45 -3.52
C ILE A 523 12.25 34.19 -3.84
N ARG A 524 12.92 33.83 -4.94
CA ARG A 524 14.11 34.55 -5.38
C ARG A 524 13.83 36.05 -5.68
N SER A 525 12.65 36.38 -6.21
CA SER A 525 12.27 37.78 -6.45
C SER A 525 12.01 38.56 -5.15
N LYS A 526 11.77 37.86 -4.02
CA LYS A 526 11.56 38.43 -2.69
C LYS A 526 12.87 38.61 -1.88
N SER A 527 13.97 38.12 -2.44
CA SER A 527 15.29 38.21 -1.82
C SER A 527 15.82 39.66 -1.80
N ILE A 528 16.68 39.94 -0.85
CA ILE A 528 17.49 41.17 -0.78
C ILE A 528 18.76 41.07 -1.65
N TYR A 529 19.07 39.84 -2.14
CA TYR A 529 20.25 39.54 -2.95
C TYR A 529 19.89 39.31 -4.42
N SER A 530 20.87 39.39 -5.33
CA SER A 530 20.72 38.93 -6.69
C SER A 530 20.43 37.43 -6.76
N LYS A 531 19.95 36.95 -7.92
CA LYS A 531 19.55 35.54 -8.07
C LYS A 531 20.72 34.56 -7.80
N GLU A 532 21.92 34.91 -8.25
CA GLU A 532 23.12 34.08 -8.09
C GLU A 532 23.69 34.17 -6.66
N GLU A 533 23.66 35.32 -6.05
CA GLU A 533 24.08 35.51 -4.66
C GLU A 533 23.13 34.83 -3.67
N PHE A 534 21.83 34.83 -3.95
CA PHE A 534 20.84 34.16 -3.12
C PHE A 534 21.11 32.66 -3.04
N ASP A 535 21.39 32.01 -4.18
CA ASP A 535 21.65 30.57 -4.22
C ASP A 535 22.95 30.24 -3.46
N THR A 536 23.98 31.07 -3.59
CA THR A 536 25.24 30.91 -2.84
C THR A 536 24.99 31.08 -1.33
N LYS A 537 24.28 32.13 -0.94
CA LYS A 537 23.94 32.39 0.46
C LYS A 537 23.05 31.31 1.07
N LEU A 538 22.15 30.75 0.30
CA LEU A 538 21.33 29.61 0.72
C LEU A 538 22.19 28.38 1.06
N MET A 539 23.23 28.12 0.26
CA MET A 539 24.12 26.97 0.50
C MET A 539 25.05 27.19 1.69
N GLU A 540 25.24 28.44 2.12
CA GLU A 540 26.01 28.80 3.32
C GLU A 540 25.17 28.73 4.63
N LEU A 541 23.81 28.69 4.56
CA LEU A 541 22.94 28.60 5.74
C LEU A 541 23.16 27.31 6.53
#